data_765cba99c3a626e6501de7e6c3e36a2e
#
_entry.id   765cba99c3a626e6501de7e6c3e36a2e
#
_cell.length_a   1.000
_cell.length_b   1.000
_cell.length_c   1.000
_cell.angle_alpha   90.00
_cell.angle_beta   90.00
_cell.angle_gamma   90.00
#
_symmetry.space_group_name_H-M   'P 1'
#
loop_
_entity.id
_entity.type
_entity.pdbx_description
1 polymer ?
#
loop_
_entity_poly.entity_id
_entity_poly.type
_entity_poly.pdbx_seq_one_letter_code
_entity_poly.pdbx_strand_id
1 'polypeptide(L)'
;KQEMKLRVIDYKGTELFTAGIACGLNYGDKQKPGDMKTPEGVFTVSDIHDSRSWTHDFRDGKGEIKGAYGPHFIRLDVPGHKGIGIHGTHDSLSLGTRATEGCVRLKNEDLEKLIPLVEVPMTVVITPSAEDVRKN
;
A
#
# COMPACT_ATOMS: atom_id res chain seq x y z
N LYS A 1 3.47 4.46 -8.76
CA LYS A 1 4.65 4.75 -7.92
C LYS A 1 5.38 6.06 -8.29
N GLN A 2 5.28 6.50 -9.55
CA GLN A 2 6.06 7.68 -10.03
C GLN A 2 5.77 8.94 -9.22
N GLU A 3 4.50 9.23 -8.95
CA GLU A 3 4.09 10.42 -8.23
C GLU A 3 3.94 10.20 -6.72
N MET A 4 4.10 8.98 -6.25
CA MET A 4 3.85 8.56 -4.87
C MET A 4 2.46 8.99 -4.40
N LYS A 5 1.46 8.68 -5.22
CA LYS A 5 0.05 9.03 -4.96
C LYS A 5 -0.87 7.86 -5.25
N LEU A 6 -1.94 7.78 -4.46
CA LEU A 6 -3.09 6.91 -4.70
C LEU A 6 -4.24 7.78 -5.18
N ARG A 7 -4.96 7.34 -6.21
CA ARG A 7 -6.16 8.00 -6.70
C ARG A 7 -7.30 7.01 -6.79
N VAL A 8 -8.50 7.45 -6.45
CA VAL A 8 -9.72 6.72 -6.72
C VAL A 8 -10.40 7.42 -7.90
N ILE A 9 -10.66 6.66 -8.96
CA ILE A 9 -11.20 7.18 -10.21
C ILE A 9 -12.47 6.39 -10.53
N ASP A 10 -13.56 7.09 -10.87
CA ASP A 10 -14.80 6.43 -11.26
C ASP A 10 -14.73 5.94 -12.73
N TYR A 11 -15.80 5.25 -13.17
CA TYR A 11 -15.84 4.68 -14.52
C TYR A 11 -15.83 5.73 -15.65
N LYS A 12 -16.06 6.99 -15.32
CA LYS A 12 -15.99 8.11 -16.27
C LYS A 12 -14.62 8.76 -16.31
N GLY A 13 -13.68 8.31 -15.47
CA GLY A 13 -12.36 8.89 -15.34
C GLY A 13 -12.29 10.09 -14.40
N THR A 14 -13.35 10.36 -13.62
CA THR A 14 -13.38 11.44 -12.65
C THR A 14 -12.63 11.03 -11.39
N GLU A 15 -11.68 11.85 -10.94
CA GLU A 15 -10.94 11.60 -9.70
C GLU A 15 -11.83 11.95 -8.50
N LEU A 16 -12.11 10.94 -7.67
CA LEU A 16 -12.94 11.07 -6.46
C LEU A 16 -12.11 11.33 -5.22
N PHE A 17 -10.84 10.94 -5.25
CA PHE A 17 -9.96 11.00 -4.07
C PHE A 17 -8.51 10.91 -4.51
N THR A 18 -7.63 11.61 -3.81
CA THR A 18 -6.19 11.49 -4.00
C THR A 18 -5.47 11.65 -2.66
N ALA A 19 -4.40 10.91 -2.47
CA ALA A 19 -3.59 10.96 -1.26
C ALA A 19 -2.15 10.59 -1.57
N GLY A 20 -1.21 11.14 -0.79
CA GLY A 20 0.18 10.72 -0.82
C GLY A 20 0.36 9.34 -0.22
N ILE A 21 1.34 8.60 -0.70
CA ILE A 21 1.63 7.24 -0.23
C ILE A 21 3.11 7.04 0.08
N ALA A 22 3.40 5.96 0.80
CA ALA A 22 4.70 5.32 0.81
C ALA A 22 4.57 3.95 0.16
N CYS A 23 5.61 3.47 -0.48
CA CYS A 23 5.64 2.13 -1.06
C CYS A 23 6.97 1.44 -0.77
N GLY A 24 7.20 0.27 -1.39
CA GLY A 24 8.36 -0.57 -1.12
C GLY A 24 9.69 0.17 -1.20
N LEU A 25 10.56 -0.15 -0.26
CA LEU A 25 11.90 0.45 -0.14
C LEU A 25 12.70 0.30 -1.42
N ASN A 26 12.62 -0.87 -2.06
CA ASN A 26 13.39 -1.17 -3.26
C ASN A 26 12.57 -0.95 -4.52
N TYR A 27 13.24 -0.52 -5.57
CA TYR A 27 12.64 -0.33 -6.90
C TYR A 27 12.38 -1.66 -7.59
N GLY A 28 11.38 -1.67 -8.46
CA GLY A 28 11.04 -2.82 -9.29
C GLY A 28 9.74 -3.49 -8.87
N ASP A 29 9.34 -4.49 -9.64
CA ASP A 29 8.17 -5.31 -9.38
C ASP A 29 8.51 -6.41 -8.38
N LYS A 30 7.60 -6.67 -7.46
CA LYS A 30 7.80 -7.70 -6.43
C LYS A 30 8.00 -9.08 -7.06
N GLN A 31 9.10 -9.74 -6.68
CA GLN A 31 9.47 -11.07 -7.20
C GLN A 31 9.42 -12.16 -6.13
N LYS A 32 9.69 -11.82 -4.87
CA LYS A 32 9.80 -12.79 -3.78
C LYS A 32 9.50 -12.16 -2.42
N PRO A 33 9.13 -12.97 -1.40
CA PRO A 33 8.97 -12.45 -0.04
C PRO A 33 10.25 -11.77 0.45
N GLY A 34 10.08 -10.66 1.17
CA GLY A 34 11.20 -9.95 1.79
C GLY A 34 12.04 -9.09 0.86
N ASP A 35 11.66 -8.94 -0.42
CA ASP A 35 12.42 -8.13 -1.36
C ASP A 35 12.17 -6.61 -1.24
N MET A 36 11.25 -6.21 -0.35
CA MET A 36 10.91 -4.81 -0.10
C MET A 36 10.41 -4.07 -1.34
N LYS A 37 9.78 -4.78 -2.27
CA LYS A 37 9.23 -4.23 -3.50
C LYS A 37 7.71 -4.27 -3.48
N THR A 38 7.08 -3.21 -3.98
CA THR A 38 5.62 -3.19 -4.20
C THR A 38 5.32 -3.78 -5.58
N PRO A 39 4.40 -4.73 -5.68
CA PRO A 39 4.05 -5.34 -6.97
C PRO A 39 3.46 -4.31 -7.93
N GLU A 40 3.62 -4.57 -9.22
CA GLU A 40 3.11 -3.74 -10.32
C GLU A 40 2.13 -4.56 -11.15
N GLY A 41 1.06 -3.94 -11.60
CA GLY A 41 0.05 -4.60 -12.41
C GLY A 41 -1.37 -4.26 -11.98
N VAL A 42 -2.29 -5.14 -12.37
CA VAL A 42 -3.72 -5.00 -12.09
C VAL A 42 -4.14 -6.08 -11.09
N PHE A 43 -4.67 -5.64 -9.97
CA PHE A 43 -5.06 -6.50 -8.86
C PHE A 43 -6.49 -6.19 -8.43
N THR A 44 -7.03 -6.96 -7.50
CA THR A 44 -8.34 -6.70 -6.90
C THR A 44 -8.24 -6.63 -5.39
N VAL A 45 -9.13 -5.86 -4.78
CA VAL A 45 -9.35 -5.89 -3.33
C VAL A 45 -10.02 -7.21 -2.98
N SER A 46 -9.44 -7.98 -2.08
CA SER A 46 -10.01 -9.25 -1.62
C SER A 46 -10.86 -9.08 -0.37
N ASP A 47 -10.41 -8.25 0.57
CA ASP A 47 -11.13 -7.99 1.82
C ASP A 47 -10.54 -6.75 2.52
N ILE A 48 -11.27 -6.28 3.55
CA ILE A 48 -10.85 -5.14 4.37
C ILE A 48 -10.90 -5.58 5.83
N HIS A 49 -9.79 -5.41 6.54
CA HIS A 49 -9.65 -5.79 7.93
C HIS A 49 -9.55 -4.58 8.85
N ASP A 50 -10.06 -4.73 10.07
CA ASP A 50 -9.74 -3.84 11.17
C ASP A 50 -8.36 -4.24 11.69
N SER A 51 -7.36 -3.40 11.47
CA SER A 51 -5.97 -3.69 11.81
C SER A 51 -5.46 -2.89 13.01
N ARG A 52 -6.32 -2.24 13.76
CA ARG A 52 -5.93 -1.38 14.88
C ARG A 52 -5.10 -2.08 15.95
N SER A 53 -5.38 -3.36 16.18
CA SER A 53 -4.65 -4.18 17.18
C SER A 53 -3.47 -4.97 16.61
N TRP A 54 -3.26 -4.92 15.31
CA TRP A 54 -2.17 -5.65 14.66
C TRP A 54 -0.82 -5.06 15.04
N THR A 55 0.19 -5.92 15.12
CA THR A 55 1.56 -5.54 15.44
C THR A 55 2.49 -5.95 14.30
N HIS A 56 3.62 -5.28 14.21
CA HIS A 56 4.67 -5.65 13.26
C HIS A 56 6.05 -5.36 13.86
N ASP A 57 6.96 -6.30 13.66
CA ASP A 57 8.37 -6.13 14.00
C ASP A 57 9.14 -5.79 12.73
N PHE A 58 9.65 -4.57 12.65
CA PHE A 58 10.43 -4.08 11.50
C PHE A 58 11.88 -4.56 11.52
N ARG A 59 12.25 -5.39 12.52
CA ARG A 59 13.60 -5.94 12.69
C ARG A 59 14.68 -4.87 12.85
N ASP A 60 14.30 -3.77 13.49
CA ASP A 60 15.19 -2.64 13.79
C ASP A 60 15.63 -2.59 15.25
N GLY A 61 15.35 -3.65 16.01
CA GLY A 61 15.69 -3.75 17.44
C GLY A 61 14.67 -3.15 18.39
N LYS A 62 13.57 -2.58 17.87
CA LYS A 62 12.51 -1.96 18.66
C LYS A 62 11.38 -2.92 19.02
N GLY A 63 11.43 -4.17 18.51
CA GLY A 63 10.39 -5.17 18.73
C GLY A 63 9.12 -4.89 17.94
N GLU A 64 8.02 -5.51 18.36
CA GLU A 64 6.72 -5.34 17.70
C GLU A 64 6.11 -3.99 18.04
N ILE A 65 5.56 -3.32 17.00
CA ILE A 65 4.91 -2.03 17.14
C ILE A 65 3.42 -2.21 16.90
N LYS A 66 2.60 -1.90 17.90
CA LYS A 66 1.15 -1.88 17.80
C LYS A 66 0.72 -0.68 16.96
N GLY A 67 -0.28 -0.88 16.11
CA GLY A 67 -0.77 0.19 15.24
C GLY A 67 0.10 0.43 14.01
N ALA A 68 1.05 -0.46 13.75
CA ALA A 68 1.96 -0.34 12.60
C ALA A 68 1.22 -0.27 11.25
N TYR A 69 0.03 -0.88 11.18
CA TYR A 69 -0.80 -0.91 9.96
C TYR A 69 -1.91 0.13 9.97
N GLY A 70 -2.00 0.96 11.02
CA GLY A 70 -3.09 1.91 11.18
C GLY A 70 -4.43 1.24 11.43
N PRO A 71 -5.56 1.97 11.17
CA PRO A 71 -6.89 1.47 11.53
C PRO A 71 -7.44 0.39 10.61
N HIS A 72 -7.02 0.34 9.35
CA HIS A 72 -7.56 -0.59 8.35
C HIS A 72 -6.46 -1.18 7.49
N PHE A 73 -6.67 -2.43 7.06
CA PHE A 73 -5.81 -3.11 6.08
C PHE A 73 -6.69 -3.55 4.92
N ILE A 74 -6.51 -2.92 3.76
CA ILE A 74 -7.18 -3.26 2.52
C ILE A 74 -6.30 -4.29 1.80
N ARG A 75 -6.69 -5.57 1.88
CA ARG A 75 -5.89 -6.65 1.29
C ARG A 75 -6.11 -6.72 -0.20
N LEU A 76 -5.02 -6.86 -0.92
CA LEU A 76 -5.04 -7.07 -2.37
C LEU A 76 -4.78 -8.55 -2.69
N ASP A 77 -5.49 -9.04 -3.70
CA ASP A 77 -5.20 -10.35 -4.28
C ASP A 77 -4.10 -10.17 -5.32
N VAL A 78 -2.89 -10.56 -4.93
CA VAL A 78 -1.70 -10.47 -5.80
C VAL A 78 -1.20 -11.90 -6.06
N PRO A 79 -1.31 -12.39 -7.32
CA PRO A 79 -0.88 -13.75 -7.64
C PRO A 79 0.57 -14.01 -7.22
N GLY A 80 0.77 -15.08 -6.45
CA GLY A 80 2.09 -15.49 -5.97
C GLY A 80 2.62 -14.73 -4.76
N HIS A 81 1.91 -13.73 -4.26
CA HIS A 81 2.37 -12.93 -3.12
C HIS A 81 1.23 -12.68 -2.14
N LYS A 82 1.43 -13.08 -0.90
CA LYS A 82 0.46 -12.88 0.19
C LYS A 82 0.85 -11.68 1.03
N GLY A 83 -0.13 -11.11 1.73
CA GLY A 83 0.13 -10.03 2.70
C GLY A 83 0.37 -8.67 2.08
N ILE A 84 0.03 -8.47 0.82
CA ILE A 84 0.12 -7.16 0.17
C ILE A 84 -1.21 -6.43 0.33
N GLY A 85 -1.13 -5.19 0.74
CA GLY A 85 -2.32 -4.37 0.93
C GLY A 85 -2.03 -2.88 1.01
N ILE A 86 -3.11 -2.15 1.23
CA ILE A 86 -3.11 -0.70 1.44
C ILE A 86 -3.54 -0.49 2.88
N HIS A 87 -2.73 0.21 3.67
CA HIS A 87 -2.99 0.37 5.10
C HIS A 87 -2.50 1.72 5.61
N GLY A 88 -2.78 1.99 6.88
CA GLY A 88 -2.27 3.17 7.57
C GLY A 88 -0.88 2.95 8.15
N THR A 89 -0.49 3.79 9.09
CA THR A 89 0.85 3.76 9.65
C THR A 89 0.90 4.31 11.07
N HIS A 90 1.93 3.91 11.81
CA HIS A 90 2.35 4.57 13.04
C HIS A 90 3.38 5.69 12.76
N ASP A 91 3.87 5.80 11.52
CA ASP A 91 4.94 6.73 11.14
C ASP A 91 4.55 7.51 9.88
N SER A 92 3.95 8.69 10.09
CA SER A 92 3.52 9.57 9.01
C SER A 92 4.67 10.27 8.28
N LEU A 93 5.87 10.26 8.85
CA LEU A 93 7.04 10.87 8.21
C LEU A 93 7.54 10.07 7.01
N SER A 94 7.14 8.81 6.88
CA SER A 94 7.52 7.97 5.75
C SER A 94 6.76 8.27 4.47
N LEU A 95 5.66 9.03 4.55
CA LEU A 95 4.80 9.30 3.38
C LEU A 95 5.53 10.14 2.33
N GLY A 96 5.28 9.81 1.08
CA GLY A 96 5.98 10.42 -0.05
C GLY A 96 7.34 9.76 -0.35
N THR A 97 7.72 8.71 0.38
CA THR A 97 9.01 8.05 0.25
C THR A 97 8.86 6.55 0.01
N ARG A 98 9.95 5.91 -0.38
CA ARG A 98 10.06 4.46 -0.47
C ARG A 98 10.57 3.93 0.87
N ALA A 99 9.66 3.41 1.67
CA ALA A 99 9.96 3.08 3.07
C ALA A 99 9.33 1.78 3.57
N THR A 100 8.49 1.10 2.77
CA THR A 100 7.74 -0.06 3.23
C THR A 100 8.40 -1.38 2.82
N GLU A 101 7.88 -2.48 3.35
CA GLU A 101 8.32 -3.82 2.99
C GLU A 101 7.58 -4.37 1.76
N GLY A 102 6.74 -3.56 1.11
CA GLY A 102 6.02 -3.91 -0.13
C GLY A 102 4.59 -3.41 -0.19
N CYS A 103 3.94 -3.19 0.95
CA CYS A 103 2.59 -2.62 1.00
C CYS A 103 2.58 -1.14 0.61
N VAL A 104 1.40 -0.66 0.29
CA VAL A 104 1.14 0.76 0.07
C VAL A 104 0.65 1.37 1.39
N ARG A 105 1.31 2.41 1.85
CA ARG A 105 1.04 3.04 3.14
C ARG A 105 0.46 4.42 2.94
N LEU A 106 -0.63 4.73 3.66
CA LEU A 106 -1.26 6.04 3.68
C LEU A 106 -1.21 6.63 5.08
N LYS A 107 -1.38 7.95 5.16
CA LYS A 107 -1.72 8.62 6.40
C LYS A 107 -3.06 8.07 6.92
N ASN A 108 -3.19 7.86 8.22
CA ASN A 108 -4.40 7.26 8.81
C ASN A 108 -5.66 8.05 8.49
N GLU A 109 -5.59 9.38 8.51
CA GLU A 109 -6.72 10.25 8.18
C GLU A 109 -7.17 10.08 6.73
N ASP A 110 -6.22 9.94 5.80
CA ASP A 110 -6.51 9.71 4.39
C ASP A 110 -7.10 8.33 4.17
N LEU A 111 -6.60 7.33 4.89
CA LEU A 111 -7.15 5.97 4.84
C LEU A 111 -8.61 5.94 5.28
N GLU A 112 -8.97 6.66 6.35
CA GLU A 112 -10.35 6.75 6.83
C GLU A 112 -11.28 7.37 5.78
N LYS A 113 -10.77 8.31 4.98
CA LYS A 113 -11.53 8.90 3.88
C LYS A 113 -11.62 7.97 2.68
N LEU A 114 -10.64 7.10 2.48
CA LEU A 114 -10.60 6.12 1.40
C LEU A 114 -11.60 4.99 1.62
N ILE A 115 -11.72 4.49 2.84
CA ILE A 115 -12.51 3.30 3.17
C ILE A 115 -13.93 3.34 2.60
N PRO A 116 -14.70 4.44 2.73
CA PRO A 116 -16.07 4.49 2.17
C PRO A 116 -16.13 4.36 0.64
N LEU A 117 -15.01 4.58 -0.04
CA LEU A 117 -14.92 4.51 -1.51
C LEU A 117 -14.49 3.13 -2.01
N VAL A 118 -14.07 2.25 -1.11
CA VAL A 118 -13.54 0.93 -1.48
C VAL A 118 -14.65 -0.10 -1.46
N GLU A 119 -14.76 -0.84 -2.56
CA GLU A 119 -15.66 -1.98 -2.70
C GLU A 119 -14.87 -3.28 -2.73
N VAL A 120 -15.55 -4.40 -2.46
CA VAL A 120 -14.96 -5.73 -2.55
C VAL A 120 -15.84 -6.59 -3.48
N PRO A 121 -15.32 -7.00 -4.67
CA PRO A 121 -14.00 -6.67 -5.22
C PRO A 121 -13.94 -5.27 -5.84
N MET A 122 -12.76 -4.73 -5.94
CA MET A 122 -12.49 -3.47 -6.64
C MET A 122 -11.14 -3.58 -7.34
N THR A 123 -11.05 -3.07 -8.55
CA THR A 123 -9.79 -3.09 -9.32
C THR A 123 -8.81 -2.07 -8.75
N VAL A 124 -7.57 -2.50 -8.58
CA VAL A 124 -6.44 -1.66 -8.15
C VAL A 124 -5.31 -1.80 -9.16
N VAL A 125 -4.88 -0.68 -9.72
CA VAL A 125 -3.77 -0.66 -10.68
C VAL A 125 -2.57 0.00 -10.01
N ILE A 126 -1.45 -0.71 -9.96
CA ILE A 126 -0.19 -0.19 -9.43
C ILE A 126 0.76 -0.02 -10.60
N THR A 127 1.10 1.23 -10.89
CA THR A 127 1.98 1.56 -12.02
C THR A 127 3.41 1.81 -11.55
N PRO A 128 4.42 1.42 -12.35
CA PRO A 128 5.82 1.66 -12.00
C PRO A 128 6.24 3.10 -12.21
N SER A 129 7.30 3.50 -11.52
CA SER A 129 8.08 4.69 -11.88
C SER A 129 9.06 4.34 -13.01
N ALA A 130 9.70 5.35 -13.59
CA ALA A 130 10.75 5.13 -14.58
C ALA A 130 11.91 4.28 -14.01
N GLU A 131 12.27 4.51 -12.74
CA GLU A 131 13.33 3.74 -12.10
C GLU A 131 12.91 2.29 -11.82
N ASP A 132 11.64 2.04 -11.49
CA ASP A 132 11.10 0.68 -11.34
C ASP A 132 11.25 -0.10 -12.64
N VAL A 133 10.93 0.52 -13.78
CA VAL A 133 11.04 -0.11 -15.10
C VAL A 133 12.49 -0.50 -15.41
N ARG A 134 13.45 0.33 -15.05
CA ARG A 134 14.87 0.02 -15.25
C ARG A 134 15.36 -1.15 -14.40
N LYS A 135 14.71 -1.41 -13.26
CA LYS A 135 15.09 -2.48 -12.33
C LYS A 135 14.34 -3.79 -12.56
N ASN A 136 13.37 -3.78 -13.44
CA ASN A 136 12.59 -4.99 -13.79
C ASN A 136 13.33 -5.90 -14.76
#